data_61c192eb2c4af8691f4a4a0c209ad22f
#
_entry.id   61c192eb2c4af8691f4a4a0c209ad22f
#
_cell.length_a   1.000
_cell.length_b   1.000
_cell.length_c   1.000
_cell.angle_alpha   90.00
_cell.angle_beta   90.00
_cell.angle_gamma   90.00
#
_symmetry.space_group_name_H-M   'P 1'
#
loop_
_entity.id
_entity.type
_entity.pdbx_description
1 polymer ?
#
loop_
_entity_poly.entity_id
_entity_poly.type
_entity_poly.pdbx_seq_one_letter_code
_entity_poly.pdbx_strand_id
1 'polypeptide(L)'
;PTKGKVACHICTCDDDVYAVNYSSGSAIHFPDTLAVHEGKGINPKRQEMPHTHFVGATPDKKYICVTDLGLDKIFFCDRNLNTCFTAAVPQGYGARHLAFSDDGQYIYCVNELVSSVTVFEYDGKSVKPRETYSALPNEFCGTNLGAAIRIYKNRLYVSNRGHNSIAVFDINDDKLELSDFIMTGDHPRDFNIADDMIFCCNMNDDTVTLYSINDSLRLIDTISVKAPLCVNFE
;
A
#
# COMPACT_ATOMS: atom_id res chain seq x y z
N PRO A 1 -15.90 10.02 -14.47
CA PRO A 1 -14.68 9.48 -15.10
C PRO A 1 -13.44 10.01 -14.37
N THR A 2 -12.41 9.17 -14.16
CA THR A 2 -11.16 9.56 -13.48
C THR A 2 -10.20 10.37 -14.38
N LYS A 3 -10.59 10.66 -15.62
CA LYS A 3 -9.79 11.39 -16.63
C LYS A 3 -8.40 10.77 -16.92
N GLY A 4 -8.17 9.52 -16.51
CA GLY A 4 -6.94 8.76 -16.72
C GLY A 4 -7.20 7.32 -17.12
N LYS A 5 -6.13 6.51 -17.18
CA LYS A 5 -6.17 5.10 -17.60
C LYS A 5 -5.82 4.20 -16.41
N VAL A 6 -6.61 3.13 -16.26
CA VAL A 6 -6.45 2.12 -15.20
C VAL A 6 -6.51 2.76 -13.81
N ALA A 7 -7.69 3.24 -13.44
CA ALA A 7 -7.94 3.69 -12.06
C ALA A 7 -7.74 2.51 -11.09
N CYS A 8 -6.95 2.71 -10.02
CA CYS A 8 -6.54 1.62 -9.15
C CYS A 8 -6.73 1.88 -7.65
N HIS A 9 -6.94 3.13 -7.24
CA HIS A 9 -7.22 3.47 -5.85
C HIS A 9 -8.10 4.72 -5.76
N ILE A 10 -8.95 4.76 -4.74
CA ILE A 10 -9.85 5.88 -4.42
C ILE A 10 -9.81 6.15 -2.92
N CYS A 11 -9.93 7.40 -2.54
CA CYS A 11 -10.11 7.77 -1.14
C CYS A 11 -11.05 8.96 -1.01
N THR A 12 -11.66 9.08 0.16
CA THR A 12 -12.41 10.26 0.58
C THR A 12 -11.65 10.98 1.69
N CYS A 13 -11.69 12.30 1.70
CA CYS A 13 -11.18 13.12 2.79
C CYS A 13 -12.16 14.26 3.04
N ASP A 14 -12.91 14.14 4.14
CA ASP A 14 -14.11 14.94 4.40
C ASP A 14 -15.12 14.80 3.23
N ASP A 15 -15.51 15.89 2.56
CA ASP A 15 -16.42 15.87 1.41
C ASP A 15 -15.70 15.69 0.07
N ASP A 16 -14.37 15.68 0.07
CA ASP A 16 -13.55 15.55 -1.14
C ASP A 16 -13.33 14.08 -1.52
N VAL A 17 -13.32 13.80 -2.82
CA VAL A 17 -13.07 12.48 -3.39
C VAL A 17 -11.86 12.53 -4.31
N TYR A 18 -10.93 11.60 -4.12
CA TYR A 18 -9.69 11.48 -4.89
C TYR A 18 -9.55 10.09 -5.49
N ALA A 19 -8.96 9.99 -6.67
CA ALA A 19 -8.56 8.72 -7.26
C ALA A 19 -7.23 8.84 -8.00
N VAL A 20 -6.56 7.71 -8.18
CA VAL A 20 -5.32 7.63 -8.96
C VAL A 20 -5.45 6.66 -10.13
N ASN A 21 -4.73 6.94 -11.21
CA ASN A 21 -4.76 6.21 -12.46
C ASN A 21 -3.38 5.67 -12.78
N TYR A 22 -3.18 4.37 -12.62
CA TYR A 22 -1.89 3.69 -12.73
C TYR A 22 -1.18 3.94 -14.08
N SER A 23 -1.87 3.64 -15.19
CA SER A 23 -1.25 3.67 -16.52
C SER A 23 -1.07 5.08 -17.11
N SER A 24 -1.64 6.10 -16.50
CA SER A 24 -1.43 7.50 -16.89
C SER A 24 -0.62 8.31 -15.88
N GLY A 25 -0.19 7.69 -14.78
CA GLY A 25 0.62 8.35 -13.75
C GLY A 25 -0.04 9.63 -13.24
N SER A 26 -1.35 9.58 -12.95
CA SER A 26 -2.12 10.78 -12.61
C SER A 26 -3.02 10.58 -11.40
N ALA A 27 -3.29 11.67 -10.70
CA ALA A 27 -4.26 11.74 -9.62
C ALA A 27 -5.36 12.75 -9.97
N ILE A 28 -6.60 12.46 -9.57
CA ILE A 28 -7.73 13.36 -9.72
C ILE A 28 -8.36 13.68 -8.38
N HIS A 29 -8.63 14.95 -8.13
CA HIS A 29 -9.58 15.43 -7.14
C HIS A 29 -10.88 15.76 -7.90
N PHE A 30 -11.95 15.06 -7.56
CA PHE A 30 -13.22 15.25 -8.25
C PHE A 30 -13.84 16.61 -7.95
N PRO A 31 -14.57 17.24 -8.92
CA PRO A 31 -14.89 16.63 -10.22
C PRO A 31 -13.80 16.79 -11.29
N ASP A 32 -12.87 17.75 -11.18
CA ASP A 32 -12.16 18.25 -12.36
C ASP A 32 -10.65 18.46 -12.21
N THR A 33 -10.08 18.52 -11.01
CA THR A 33 -8.65 18.82 -10.81
C THR A 33 -7.81 17.59 -11.06
N LEU A 34 -6.97 17.62 -12.11
CA LEU A 34 -6.09 16.54 -12.51
C LEU A 34 -4.62 16.94 -12.32
N ALA A 35 -3.88 16.16 -11.55
CA ALA A 35 -2.43 16.23 -11.46
C ALA A 35 -1.80 15.07 -12.25
N VAL A 36 -0.81 15.36 -13.09
CA VAL A 36 -0.08 14.37 -13.88
C VAL A 36 1.37 14.41 -13.45
N HIS A 37 1.93 13.27 -13.10
CA HIS A 37 3.33 13.14 -12.76
C HIS A 37 4.18 12.99 -14.01
N GLU A 38 5.47 13.36 -13.93
CA GLU A 38 6.43 13.25 -15.01
C GLU A 38 7.74 12.62 -14.51
N GLY A 39 8.42 11.90 -15.41
CA GLY A 39 9.69 11.25 -15.12
C GLY A 39 9.67 9.74 -15.32
N LYS A 40 10.70 9.08 -14.81
CA LYS A 40 10.86 7.62 -14.83
C LYS A 40 11.82 7.18 -13.73
N GLY A 41 11.73 5.92 -13.32
CA GLY A 41 12.66 5.27 -12.40
C GLY A 41 13.77 4.48 -13.12
N ILE A 42 14.46 3.65 -12.35
CA ILE A 42 15.60 2.86 -12.85
C ILE A 42 15.20 1.51 -13.46
N ASN A 43 14.01 1.00 -13.15
CA ASN A 43 13.54 -0.27 -13.70
C ASN A 43 12.86 -0.05 -15.06
N PRO A 44 13.49 -0.46 -16.19
CA PRO A 44 12.99 -0.13 -17.53
C PRO A 44 11.70 -0.85 -17.91
N LYS A 45 11.26 -1.86 -17.13
CA LYS A 45 10.03 -2.64 -17.40
C LYS A 45 8.85 -2.22 -16.51
N ARG A 46 9.13 -1.59 -15.38
CA ARG A 46 8.12 -1.28 -14.37
C ARG A 46 8.10 0.18 -13.95
N GLN A 47 9.08 0.96 -14.39
CA GLN A 47 9.25 2.36 -14.05
C GLN A 47 9.64 3.20 -15.29
N GLU A 48 9.18 2.79 -16.46
CA GLU A 48 9.42 3.50 -17.73
C GLU A 48 8.68 4.85 -17.78
N MET A 49 7.67 5.02 -16.93
CA MET A 49 6.90 6.24 -16.76
C MET A 49 6.30 6.28 -15.33
N PRO A 50 5.63 7.37 -14.92
CA PRO A 50 4.93 7.42 -13.65
C PRO A 50 3.78 6.39 -13.58
N HIS A 51 3.62 5.79 -12.40
CA HIS A 51 2.57 4.82 -12.09
C HIS A 51 1.98 5.10 -10.70
N THR A 52 1.04 6.04 -10.62
CA THR A 52 0.38 6.36 -9.35
C THR A 52 -0.44 5.16 -8.88
N HIS A 53 -0.30 4.78 -7.59
CA HIS A 53 -0.92 3.53 -7.11
C HIS A 53 -1.79 3.69 -5.86
N PHE A 54 -1.58 4.69 -5.05
CA PHE A 54 -2.34 4.95 -3.83
C PHE A 54 -2.64 6.44 -3.71
N VAL A 55 -3.80 6.76 -3.15
CA VAL A 55 -4.15 8.10 -2.68
C VAL A 55 -4.80 7.98 -1.31
N GLY A 56 -4.41 8.84 -0.37
CA GLY A 56 -4.96 8.88 0.99
C GLY A 56 -4.59 10.16 1.70
N ALA A 57 -5.36 10.56 2.71
CA ALA A 57 -5.03 11.71 3.53
C ALA A 57 -4.03 11.33 4.63
N THR A 58 -3.15 12.27 5.04
CA THR A 58 -2.40 12.14 6.29
C THR A 58 -3.37 12.09 7.49
N PRO A 59 -3.00 11.48 8.64
CA PRO A 59 -3.87 11.38 9.81
C PRO A 59 -4.40 12.73 10.29
N ASP A 60 -3.59 13.79 10.20
CA ASP A 60 -3.95 15.17 10.55
C ASP A 60 -4.72 15.89 9.41
N LYS A 61 -5.01 15.21 8.30
CA LYS A 61 -5.71 15.69 7.10
C LYS A 61 -5.10 16.93 6.43
N LYS A 62 -3.84 17.24 6.72
CA LYS A 62 -3.14 18.39 6.11
C LYS A 62 -2.78 18.15 4.66
N TYR A 63 -2.40 16.92 4.32
CA TYR A 63 -1.94 16.56 2.98
C TYR A 63 -2.70 15.39 2.41
N ILE A 64 -2.84 15.40 1.10
CA ILE A 64 -3.23 14.25 0.30
C ILE A 64 -1.94 13.58 -0.19
N CYS A 65 -1.73 12.32 0.21
CA CYS A 65 -0.59 11.51 -0.19
C CYS A 65 -0.90 10.76 -1.47
N VAL A 66 0.00 10.82 -2.45
CA VAL A 66 -0.05 10.01 -3.67
C VAL A 66 1.26 9.26 -3.81
N THR A 67 1.22 7.92 -3.83
CA THR A 67 2.40 7.13 -4.16
C THR A 67 2.56 6.99 -5.66
N ASP A 68 3.79 6.99 -6.12
CA ASP A 68 4.13 6.73 -7.51
C ASP A 68 5.20 5.64 -7.59
N LEU A 69 4.79 4.46 -8.02
CA LEU A 69 5.64 3.29 -8.18
C LEU A 69 6.72 3.52 -9.25
N GLY A 70 6.34 4.21 -10.33
CA GLY A 70 7.25 4.50 -11.44
C GLY A 70 8.37 5.48 -11.08
N LEU A 71 8.17 6.30 -10.05
CA LEU A 71 9.12 7.34 -9.64
C LEU A 71 9.81 7.04 -8.30
N ASP A 72 9.47 5.96 -7.61
CA ASP A 72 9.93 5.66 -6.25
C ASP A 72 9.60 6.78 -5.25
N LYS A 73 8.44 7.44 -5.39
CA LYS A 73 8.09 8.63 -4.63
C LYS A 73 6.74 8.55 -3.96
N ILE A 74 6.64 9.33 -2.88
CA ILE A 74 5.39 9.71 -2.22
C ILE A 74 5.27 11.23 -2.36
N PHE A 75 4.20 11.69 -2.98
CA PHE A 75 3.87 13.11 -3.10
C PHE A 75 2.92 13.50 -1.97
N PHE A 76 3.24 14.57 -1.28
CA PHE A 76 2.39 15.20 -0.28
C PHE A 76 1.84 16.48 -0.87
N CYS A 77 0.55 16.49 -1.12
CA CYS A 77 -0.14 17.54 -1.86
C CYS A 77 -1.13 18.29 -0.99
N ASP A 78 -1.45 19.53 -1.36
CA ASP A 78 -2.62 20.21 -0.84
C ASP A 78 -3.93 19.57 -1.34
N ARG A 79 -5.10 20.09 -0.93
CA ARG A 79 -6.41 19.59 -1.35
C ARG A 79 -6.66 19.67 -2.86
N ASN A 80 -5.95 20.56 -3.57
CA ASN A 80 -6.04 20.72 -5.02
C ASN A 80 -4.98 19.93 -5.78
N LEU A 81 -4.32 18.95 -5.12
CA LEU A 81 -3.25 18.13 -5.67
C LEU A 81 -2.00 18.91 -6.12
N ASN A 82 -1.79 20.14 -5.64
CA ASN A 82 -0.51 20.83 -5.80
C ASN A 82 0.52 20.20 -4.87
N THR A 83 1.65 19.76 -5.40
CA THR A 83 2.72 19.14 -4.61
C THR A 83 3.34 20.15 -3.65
N CYS A 84 3.28 19.88 -2.35
CA CYS A 84 3.92 20.66 -1.30
C CYS A 84 5.36 20.19 -1.07
N PHE A 85 5.56 18.89 -0.95
CA PHE A 85 6.88 18.22 -0.84
C PHE A 85 6.77 16.75 -1.23
N THR A 86 7.91 16.07 -1.32
CA THR A 86 7.98 14.64 -1.65
C THR A 86 8.90 13.89 -0.69
N ALA A 87 8.61 12.59 -0.49
CA ALA A 87 9.55 11.64 0.07
C ALA A 87 9.87 10.57 -0.97
N ALA A 88 10.99 9.88 -0.82
CA ALA A 88 11.40 8.82 -1.74
C ALA A 88 11.70 7.53 -0.98
N VAL A 89 11.28 6.41 -1.55
CA VAL A 89 11.81 5.09 -1.22
C VAL A 89 13.12 4.87 -1.98
N PRO A 90 13.96 3.87 -1.62
CA PRO A 90 15.14 3.57 -2.40
C PRO A 90 14.84 3.30 -3.88
N GLN A 91 15.76 3.65 -4.76
CA GLN A 91 15.57 3.54 -6.22
C GLN A 91 15.29 2.09 -6.65
N GLY A 92 14.29 1.91 -7.50
CA GLY A 92 13.86 0.61 -8.00
C GLY A 92 12.94 -0.16 -7.07
N TYR A 93 12.54 0.41 -5.94
CA TYR A 93 11.72 -0.28 -4.94
C TYR A 93 10.22 -0.23 -5.25
N GLY A 94 9.74 0.84 -5.88
CA GLY A 94 8.36 0.97 -6.33
C GLY A 94 7.37 1.22 -5.19
N ALA A 95 7.24 2.47 -4.73
CA ALA A 95 6.28 2.87 -3.71
C ALA A 95 4.85 2.56 -4.14
N ARG A 96 4.12 1.74 -3.35
CA ARG A 96 2.80 1.26 -3.77
C ARG A 96 1.65 1.76 -2.89
N HIS A 97 1.54 1.30 -1.66
CA HIS A 97 0.50 1.69 -0.69
C HIS A 97 1.13 2.20 0.60
N LEU A 98 0.35 2.98 1.35
CA LEU A 98 0.75 3.51 2.64
C LEU A 98 -0.18 3.01 3.75
N ALA A 99 0.40 2.89 4.96
CA ALA A 99 -0.33 2.83 6.21
C ALA A 99 0.27 3.87 7.16
N PHE A 100 -0.52 4.36 8.11
CA PHE A 100 -0.10 5.37 9.08
C PHE A 100 -0.25 4.78 10.48
N SER A 101 0.73 5.05 11.36
CA SER A 101 0.60 4.70 12.78
C SER A 101 -0.59 5.41 13.42
N ASP A 102 -1.15 4.83 14.47
CA ASP A 102 -2.34 5.37 15.16
C ASP A 102 -2.09 6.77 15.75
N ASP A 103 -0.85 7.03 16.20
CA ASP A 103 -0.42 8.34 16.67
C ASP A 103 -0.07 9.34 15.56
N GLY A 104 -0.07 8.87 14.30
CA GLY A 104 0.24 9.67 13.13
C GLY A 104 1.71 10.07 12.97
N GLN A 105 2.64 9.52 13.78
CA GLN A 105 4.06 9.89 13.74
C GLN A 105 4.85 9.10 12.69
N TYR A 106 4.33 7.94 12.25
CA TYR A 106 5.02 7.08 11.29
C TYR A 106 4.16 6.78 10.07
N ILE A 107 4.85 6.69 8.92
CA ILE A 107 4.28 6.26 7.65
C ILE A 107 5.02 5.00 7.21
N TYR A 108 4.28 3.96 6.87
CA TYR A 108 4.80 2.71 6.35
C TYR A 108 4.44 2.59 4.88
N CYS A 109 5.45 2.51 4.01
CA CYS A 109 5.27 2.37 2.57
C CYS A 109 5.64 0.96 2.12
N VAL A 110 4.69 0.19 1.60
CA VAL A 110 5.04 -1.07 0.94
C VAL A 110 5.65 -0.79 -0.42
N ASN A 111 6.81 -1.38 -0.67
CA ASN A 111 7.56 -1.31 -1.92
C ASN A 111 7.25 -2.56 -2.75
N GLU A 112 6.54 -2.38 -3.86
CA GLU A 112 6.04 -3.50 -4.66
C GLU A 112 7.17 -4.35 -5.24
N LEU A 113 8.18 -3.70 -5.84
CA LEU A 113 9.15 -4.37 -6.72
C LEU A 113 10.20 -5.22 -5.97
N VAL A 114 10.40 -4.94 -4.68
CA VAL A 114 11.37 -5.64 -3.83
C VAL A 114 10.72 -6.26 -2.57
N SER A 115 9.39 -6.16 -2.44
CA SER A 115 8.64 -6.78 -1.35
C SER A 115 9.19 -6.41 0.03
N SER A 116 9.21 -5.12 0.30
CA SER A 116 9.73 -4.55 1.54
C SER A 116 8.83 -3.41 2.05
N VAL A 117 9.08 -2.97 3.26
CA VAL A 117 8.43 -1.80 3.86
C VAL A 117 9.48 -0.76 4.21
N THR A 118 9.34 0.45 3.69
CA THR A 118 10.12 1.61 4.12
C THR A 118 9.35 2.38 5.18
N VAL A 119 9.99 2.64 6.32
CA VAL A 119 9.45 3.43 7.42
C VAL A 119 9.86 4.89 7.25
N PHE A 120 8.94 5.80 7.50
CA PHE A 120 9.21 7.24 7.54
C PHE A 120 8.68 7.83 8.83
N GLU A 121 9.41 8.75 9.42
CA GLU A 121 8.92 9.63 10.48
C GLU A 121 8.19 10.82 9.86
N TYR A 122 7.04 11.18 10.39
CA TYR A 122 6.23 12.32 9.97
C TYR A 122 5.95 13.25 11.14
N ASP A 123 6.22 14.55 11.01
CA ASP A 123 6.07 15.56 12.05
C ASP A 123 4.94 16.59 11.75
N GLY A 124 4.07 16.27 10.78
CA GLY A 124 3.00 17.17 10.33
C GLY A 124 3.45 18.26 9.35
N LYS A 125 4.74 18.31 8.96
CA LYS A 125 5.32 19.29 8.03
C LYS A 125 6.36 18.70 7.11
N SER A 126 7.05 17.64 7.54
CA SER A 126 8.11 16.98 6.81
C SER A 126 8.10 15.48 7.05
N VAL A 127 8.79 14.76 6.17
CA VAL A 127 8.93 13.31 6.23
C VAL A 127 10.40 12.95 6.13
N LYS A 128 10.87 12.10 7.06
CA LYS A 128 12.25 11.61 7.11
C LYS A 128 12.27 10.10 6.92
N PRO A 129 13.00 9.56 5.93
CA PRO A 129 13.15 8.12 5.78
C PRO A 129 13.92 7.52 6.98
N ARG A 130 13.47 6.38 7.42
CA ARG A 130 14.08 5.50 8.40
C ARG A 130 14.55 4.22 7.71
N GLU A 131 14.49 3.09 8.38
CA GLU A 131 14.93 1.80 7.84
C GLU A 131 13.92 1.21 6.85
N THR A 132 14.40 0.23 6.07
CA THR A 132 13.59 -0.58 5.17
C THR A 132 13.73 -2.05 5.56
N TYR A 133 12.60 -2.74 5.69
CA TYR A 133 12.49 -4.11 6.18
C TYR A 133 11.97 -5.03 5.09
N SER A 134 12.57 -6.22 4.93
CA SER A 134 12.05 -7.26 4.03
C SER A 134 10.69 -7.76 4.53
N ALA A 135 9.73 -7.93 3.62
CA ALA A 135 8.46 -8.59 3.89
C ALA A 135 8.47 -10.08 3.45
N LEU A 136 9.65 -10.64 3.22
CA LEU A 136 9.86 -12.03 2.80
C LEU A 136 10.82 -12.77 3.75
N PRO A 137 10.67 -14.09 3.89
CA PRO A 137 11.66 -14.89 4.58
C PRO A 137 13.02 -14.80 3.90
N ASN A 138 14.10 -14.86 4.67
CA ASN A 138 15.46 -14.76 4.15
C ASN A 138 15.80 -15.84 3.11
N GLU A 139 15.22 -17.04 3.24
CA GLU A 139 15.41 -18.18 2.36
C GLU A 139 14.54 -18.16 1.09
N PHE A 140 13.62 -17.23 0.96
CA PHE A 140 12.75 -17.16 -0.21
C PHE A 140 13.51 -16.67 -1.45
N CYS A 141 13.56 -17.50 -2.49
CA CYS A 141 14.28 -17.22 -3.74
C CYS A 141 13.36 -17.06 -4.96
N GLY A 142 12.05 -16.97 -4.76
CA GLY A 142 11.06 -16.84 -5.85
C GLY A 142 10.85 -15.40 -6.31
N THR A 143 10.08 -15.24 -7.39
CA THR A 143 9.56 -13.93 -7.80
C THR A 143 8.43 -13.53 -6.86
N ASN A 144 8.46 -12.32 -6.34
CA ASN A 144 7.40 -11.77 -5.50
C ASN A 144 7.17 -10.29 -5.77
N LEU A 145 5.96 -9.84 -5.50
CA LEU A 145 5.57 -8.43 -5.54
C LEU A 145 4.80 -8.10 -4.26
N GLY A 146 5.24 -7.12 -3.48
CA GLY A 146 4.48 -6.58 -2.37
C GLY A 146 3.15 -5.98 -2.85
N ALA A 147 2.09 -6.01 -2.02
CA ALA A 147 0.81 -5.48 -2.46
C ALA A 147 0.14 -4.56 -1.43
N ALA A 148 -0.77 -5.06 -0.63
CA ALA A 148 -1.48 -4.27 0.36
C ALA A 148 -0.69 -4.16 1.67
N ILE A 149 -0.99 -3.11 2.43
CA ILE A 149 -0.42 -2.86 3.75
C ILE A 149 -1.53 -2.36 4.67
N ARG A 150 -1.62 -2.90 5.88
CA ARG A 150 -2.60 -2.48 6.91
C ARG A 150 -1.96 -2.51 8.29
N ILE A 151 -2.44 -1.64 9.17
CA ILE A 151 -2.14 -1.69 10.62
C ILE A 151 -3.37 -2.17 11.36
N TYR A 152 -3.16 -3.06 12.31
CA TYR A 152 -4.19 -3.51 13.22
C TYR A 152 -3.56 -3.93 14.56
N LYS A 153 -4.05 -3.35 15.68
CA LYS A 153 -3.60 -3.66 17.05
C LYS A 153 -2.07 -3.64 17.20
N ASN A 154 -1.44 -2.53 16.80
CA ASN A 154 0.01 -2.31 16.86
C ASN A 154 0.85 -3.35 16.07
N ARG A 155 0.26 -3.96 15.04
CA ARG A 155 0.95 -4.82 14.08
C ARG A 155 0.76 -4.33 12.67
N LEU A 156 1.78 -4.50 11.86
CA LEU A 156 1.75 -4.18 10.44
C LEU A 156 1.65 -5.48 9.63
N TYR A 157 0.72 -5.49 8.69
CA TYR A 157 0.43 -6.61 7.81
C TYR A 157 0.73 -6.23 6.37
N VAL A 158 1.43 -7.09 5.61
CA VAL A 158 1.84 -6.82 4.22
C VAL A 158 1.62 -8.05 3.35
N SER A 159 0.83 -7.93 2.28
CA SER A 159 0.60 -9.07 1.38
C SER A 159 1.69 -9.22 0.32
N ASN A 160 2.01 -10.47 -0.02
CA ASN A 160 3.10 -10.92 -0.88
C ASN A 160 2.56 -11.80 -2.02
N ARG A 161 2.57 -11.28 -3.25
CA ARG A 161 2.09 -11.95 -4.46
C ARG A 161 3.23 -12.75 -5.12
N GLY A 162 3.30 -14.03 -4.86
CA GLY A 162 4.36 -14.96 -5.28
C GLY A 162 4.81 -15.87 -4.15
N HIS A 163 5.17 -15.34 -2.99
CA HIS A 163 5.27 -16.11 -1.74
C HIS A 163 3.89 -16.52 -1.23
N ASN A 164 2.84 -15.79 -1.67
CA ASN A 164 1.45 -16.06 -1.33
C ASN A 164 1.21 -16.08 0.18
N SER A 165 1.54 -14.97 0.80
CA SER A 165 1.43 -14.77 2.25
C SER A 165 1.07 -13.35 2.61
N ILE A 166 0.68 -13.15 3.86
CA ILE A 166 0.69 -11.87 4.54
C ILE A 166 1.80 -11.92 5.60
N ALA A 167 2.84 -11.09 5.43
CA ALA A 167 3.88 -10.90 6.45
C ALA A 167 3.30 -10.08 7.60
N VAL A 168 3.62 -10.46 8.84
CA VAL A 168 3.19 -9.79 10.07
C VAL A 168 4.43 -9.23 10.77
N PHE A 169 4.38 -7.95 11.07
CA PHE A 169 5.44 -7.28 11.84
C PHE A 169 4.88 -6.76 13.15
N ASP A 170 5.61 -6.92 14.22
CA ASP A 170 5.40 -6.18 15.45
C ASP A 170 6.00 -4.77 15.29
N ILE A 171 5.25 -3.73 15.69
CA ILE A 171 5.68 -2.34 15.62
C ILE A 171 6.28 -1.95 16.98
N ASN A 172 7.55 -1.54 16.96
CA ASN A 172 8.30 -1.09 18.14
C ASN A 172 8.86 0.31 17.86
N ASP A 173 8.07 1.35 18.11
CA ASP A 173 8.36 2.76 17.76
C ASP A 173 8.61 2.90 16.23
N ASP A 174 9.82 3.31 15.84
CA ASP A 174 10.24 3.45 14.44
C ASP A 174 10.77 2.16 13.81
N LYS A 175 10.72 1.02 14.52
CA LYS A 175 11.26 -0.28 14.08
C LYS A 175 10.15 -1.29 13.82
N LEU A 176 10.42 -2.15 12.86
CA LEU A 176 9.59 -3.30 12.53
C LEU A 176 10.36 -4.59 12.84
N GLU A 177 9.72 -5.52 13.51
CA GLU A 177 10.23 -6.87 13.72
C GLU A 177 9.31 -7.87 13.02
N LEU A 178 9.82 -8.57 12.01
CA LEU A 178 9.07 -9.60 11.30
C LEU A 178 8.81 -10.77 12.24
N SER A 179 7.55 -10.99 12.60
CA SER A 179 7.15 -11.97 13.61
C SER A 179 6.51 -13.23 13.05
N ASP A 180 5.79 -13.13 11.91
CA ASP A 180 5.04 -14.28 11.37
C ASP A 180 4.68 -14.13 9.89
N PHE A 181 4.19 -15.23 9.28
CA PHE A 181 3.59 -15.27 7.95
C PHE A 181 2.26 -16.03 7.96
N ILE A 182 1.20 -15.38 7.47
CA ILE A 182 -0.07 -16.03 7.21
C ILE A 182 -0.07 -16.50 5.76
N MET A 183 -0.04 -17.82 5.53
CA MET A 183 -0.11 -18.37 4.17
C MET A 183 -1.51 -18.15 3.58
N THR A 184 -1.56 -17.66 2.36
CA THR A 184 -2.80 -17.30 1.65
C THR A 184 -3.03 -18.19 0.43
N GLY A 185 -4.11 -17.96 -0.33
CA GLY A 185 -4.24 -18.44 -1.70
C GLY A 185 -3.32 -17.68 -2.66
N ASP A 186 -3.41 -17.99 -3.97
CA ASP A 186 -2.52 -17.42 -4.98
C ASP A 186 -2.83 -15.95 -5.27
N HIS A 187 -1.77 -15.15 -5.28
CA HIS A 187 -1.76 -13.74 -5.60
C HIS A 187 -2.65 -12.87 -4.69
N PRO A 188 -2.36 -12.79 -3.37
CA PRO A 188 -3.10 -11.97 -2.39
C PRO A 188 -2.94 -10.48 -2.71
N ARG A 189 -3.84 -9.97 -3.59
CA ARG A 189 -3.72 -8.62 -4.14
C ARG A 189 -4.09 -7.53 -3.16
N ASP A 190 -5.09 -7.78 -2.35
CA ASP A 190 -5.55 -6.90 -1.28
C ASP A 190 -6.11 -7.71 -0.12
N PHE A 191 -6.14 -7.12 1.04
CA PHE A 191 -6.81 -7.65 2.22
C PHE A 191 -7.27 -6.49 3.11
N ASN A 192 -8.22 -6.76 3.98
CA ASN A 192 -8.60 -5.83 5.03
C ASN A 192 -8.85 -6.59 6.34
N ILE A 193 -8.84 -5.87 7.45
CA ILE A 193 -8.93 -6.43 8.80
C ILE A 193 -10.08 -5.77 9.54
N ALA A 194 -10.99 -6.58 10.08
CA ALA A 194 -12.08 -6.16 10.95
C ALA A 194 -12.40 -7.26 11.96
N ASP A 195 -12.74 -6.89 13.19
CA ASP A 195 -13.19 -7.81 14.26
C ASP A 195 -12.27 -9.02 14.48
N ASP A 196 -10.94 -8.77 14.46
CA ASP A 196 -9.92 -9.80 14.56
C ASP A 196 -9.94 -10.85 13.43
N MET A 197 -10.48 -10.47 12.28
CA MET A 197 -10.48 -11.29 11.07
C MET A 197 -9.81 -10.58 9.89
N ILE A 198 -8.98 -11.31 9.15
CA ILE A 198 -8.42 -10.88 7.87
C ILE A 198 -9.30 -11.45 6.76
N PHE A 199 -9.71 -10.58 5.85
CA PHE A 199 -10.37 -10.93 4.58
C PHE A 199 -9.37 -10.72 3.46
N CYS A 200 -8.88 -11.79 2.84
CA CYS A 200 -7.81 -11.74 1.84
C CYS A 200 -8.32 -12.10 0.45
N CYS A 201 -8.11 -11.18 -0.51
CA CYS A 201 -8.46 -11.35 -1.91
C CYS A 201 -7.35 -12.09 -2.67
N ASN A 202 -7.54 -13.38 -2.95
CA ASN A 202 -6.61 -14.21 -3.72
C ASN A 202 -7.02 -14.18 -5.19
N MET A 203 -6.43 -13.25 -5.95
CA MET A 203 -6.91 -12.90 -7.29
C MET A 203 -6.83 -14.08 -8.29
N ASN A 204 -5.79 -14.90 -8.21
CA ASN A 204 -5.57 -16.01 -9.15
C ASN A 204 -6.32 -17.29 -8.76
N ASP A 205 -6.73 -17.43 -7.50
CA ASP A 205 -7.52 -18.57 -7.01
C ASP A 205 -9.02 -18.33 -7.11
N ASP A 206 -9.45 -17.15 -7.53
CA ASP A 206 -10.87 -16.77 -7.54
C ASP A 206 -11.51 -16.92 -6.14
N THR A 207 -10.80 -16.58 -5.06
CA THR A 207 -11.28 -16.72 -3.70
C THR A 207 -11.04 -15.49 -2.83
N VAL A 208 -11.91 -15.30 -1.83
CA VAL A 208 -11.64 -14.52 -0.63
C VAL A 208 -11.52 -15.47 0.53
N THR A 209 -10.36 -15.48 1.21
CA THR A 209 -10.13 -16.29 2.40
C THR A 209 -10.25 -15.46 3.67
N LEU A 210 -10.84 -16.07 4.70
CA LEU A 210 -11.04 -15.46 6.02
C LEU A 210 -10.13 -16.16 7.03
N TYR A 211 -9.33 -15.35 7.75
CA TYR A 211 -8.44 -15.83 8.81
C TYR A 211 -8.81 -15.17 10.13
N SER A 212 -8.86 -15.93 11.21
CA SER A 212 -8.85 -15.38 12.56
C SER A 212 -7.43 -15.02 12.97
N ILE A 213 -7.25 -13.86 13.61
CA ILE A 213 -5.98 -13.40 14.19
C ILE A 213 -6.04 -13.24 15.71
N ASN A 214 -7.08 -13.78 16.34
CA ASN A 214 -7.17 -13.90 17.81
C ASN A 214 -6.09 -14.89 18.32
N ASP A 215 -6.36 -15.65 19.35
CA ASP A 215 -5.41 -16.54 20.05
C ASP A 215 -4.58 -17.48 19.18
N SER A 216 -5.00 -17.72 17.93
CA SER A 216 -4.23 -18.46 16.92
C SER A 216 -4.60 -18.04 15.50
N LEU A 217 -3.58 -17.86 14.66
CA LEU A 217 -3.74 -17.67 13.22
C LEU A 217 -4.34 -18.95 12.61
N ARG A 218 -5.57 -18.85 12.07
CA ARG A 218 -6.22 -20.00 11.42
C ARG A 218 -7.15 -19.56 10.31
N LEU A 219 -7.21 -20.35 9.26
CA LEU A 219 -8.22 -20.22 8.21
C LEU A 219 -9.61 -20.57 8.81
N ILE A 220 -10.56 -19.67 8.60
CA ILE A 220 -11.96 -19.83 9.07
C ILE A 220 -12.86 -20.28 7.92
N ASP A 221 -12.74 -19.62 6.76
CA ASP A 221 -13.63 -19.84 5.63
C ASP A 221 -12.97 -19.43 4.31
N THR A 222 -13.53 -19.92 3.21
CA THR A 222 -13.13 -19.58 1.84
C THR A 222 -14.36 -19.34 0.99
N ILE A 223 -14.48 -18.15 0.42
CA ILE A 223 -15.62 -17.72 -0.41
C ILE A 223 -15.15 -17.63 -1.87
N SER A 224 -15.90 -18.22 -2.81
CA SER A 224 -15.60 -18.10 -4.23
C SER A 224 -16.03 -16.73 -4.76
N VAL A 225 -15.07 -15.96 -5.26
CA VAL A 225 -15.26 -14.63 -5.86
C VAL A 225 -14.31 -14.50 -7.04
N LYS A 226 -14.83 -14.33 -8.24
CA LYS A 226 -13.99 -14.27 -9.45
C LYS A 226 -13.05 -13.06 -9.44
N ALA A 227 -11.75 -13.33 -9.52
CA ALA A 227 -10.66 -12.35 -9.57
C ALA A 227 -10.84 -11.17 -8.59
N PRO A 228 -10.95 -11.42 -7.27
CA PRO A 228 -11.17 -10.35 -6.29
C PRO A 228 -9.95 -9.44 -6.25
N LEU A 229 -10.18 -8.12 -6.33
CA LEU A 229 -9.12 -7.12 -6.42
C LEU A 229 -8.95 -6.27 -5.16
N CYS A 230 -10.02 -6.09 -4.41
CA CYS A 230 -10.03 -5.34 -3.16
C CYS A 230 -11.20 -5.77 -2.27
N VAL A 231 -11.05 -5.53 -0.97
CA VAL A 231 -12.10 -5.69 0.04
C VAL A 231 -12.15 -4.44 0.93
N ASN A 232 -13.36 -3.94 1.14
CA ASN A 232 -13.61 -2.80 2.01
C ASN A 232 -14.83 -3.07 2.89
N PHE A 233 -14.91 -2.42 4.05
CA PHE A 233 -16.02 -2.46 4.97
C PHE A 233 -16.69 -1.10 5.04
N GLU A 234 -18.01 -1.08 5.18
CA GLU A 234 -18.81 0.12 5.42
C GLU A 234 -18.91 0.44 6.92
#